data_cffb027af5492a710ff0b3675e1dd8f4
#
_entry.id   cffb027af5492a710ff0b3675e1dd8f4
#
_cell.length_a   1.000
_cell.length_b   1.000
_cell.length_c   1.000
_cell.angle_alpha   90.00
_cell.angle_beta   90.00
_cell.angle_gamma   90.00
#
_symmetry.space_group_name_H-M   'P 1'
#
loop_
_entity.id
_entity.type
_entity.pdbx_description
1 polymer ?
#
loop_
_entity_poly.entity_id
_entity_poly.type
_entity_poly.pdbx_seq_one_letter_code
_entity_poly.pdbx_strand_id
1 'polypeptide(L)'
;LDCVNANEGTTKNIGGIKGTTRALSYFGRVTYSYDNRYSVQANFRADAFDSSKLSKDNRWGKFFSASAGWTFSNESFFKDNVNPSIMSYGKLRASWGQNGNVNVLSNYAYTAGISTNSQFYNYGSTSAVTFGSMPNGIANPNLTWETSEQIDLGADFRFLNDRLSVGLDYYKKNTKDLLVSAPTMPESGVSSMTMNAGKVENSGFEVELSWKDHIGDFKYGISANMATLHNEVTYLDPSIERISGATVEGASPEVVRCYFEQGEPIWYMRGFKYAGRAADGTAQYYTKDGELTNDPQAGDMTNIGSGLPTLTYGITLNAEYKGFDFTLFGTGAAGNDVYYGLYRSGYNNLSEGIYKDFKSGKLPDAASVTGSGTFWRSSAMVYDGSFFKIKQIQLGYTLPKR
;
A
#
# COMPACT_ATOMS: atom_id res chain seq x y z
N LEU A 1 21.93 6.75 -19.96
CA LEU A 1 21.96 8.21 -19.95
C LEU A 1 23.15 8.64 -19.09
N ASP A 2 24.13 9.31 -19.70
CA ASP A 2 25.23 9.92 -18.97
C ASP A 2 24.71 11.21 -18.35
N CYS A 3 24.64 11.27 -17.02
CA CYS A 3 24.20 12.44 -16.30
C CYS A 3 25.41 13.30 -15.91
N VAL A 4 25.36 14.56 -16.25
CA VAL A 4 26.35 15.57 -15.83
C VAL A 4 25.65 16.55 -14.89
N ASN A 5 26.15 16.65 -13.67
CA ASN A 5 25.66 17.63 -12.72
C ASN A 5 26.34 19.00 -12.99
N ALA A 6 25.56 19.99 -13.38
CA ALA A 6 26.01 21.36 -13.57
C ALA A 6 25.65 22.21 -12.33
N ASN A 7 26.57 23.01 -11.86
CA ASN A 7 26.39 23.96 -10.77
C ASN A 7 26.64 25.38 -11.27
N GLU A 8 25.73 26.31 -10.96
CA GLU A 8 25.78 27.72 -11.38
C GLU A 8 26.61 28.63 -10.42
N GLY A 9 27.24 28.03 -9.42
CA GLY A 9 28.07 28.80 -8.45
C GLY A 9 29.40 29.33 -9.01
N THR A 10 30.07 30.18 -8.26
CA THR A 10 31.42 30.73 -8.58
C THR A 10 32.50 29.65 -8.66
N THR A 11 32.28 28.50 -8.01
CA THR A 11 33.11 27.28 -8.13
C THR A 11 32.33 26.25 -8.95
N LYS A 12 32.78 25.97 -10.16
CA LYS A 12 32.13 25.04 -11.07
C LYS A 12 32.68 23.64 -10.82
N ASN A 13 31.88 22.76 -10.21
CA ASN A 13 32.16 21.34 -10.11
C ASN A 13 31.28 20.61 -11.11
N ILE A 14 31.89 19.87 -12.03
CA ILE A 14 31.18 19.02 -13.00
C ILE A 14 31.49 17.57 -12.60
N GLY A 15 30.45 16.80 -12.34
CA GLY A 15 30.52 15.38 -12.04
C GLY A 15 29.56 14.56 -12.89
N GLY A 16 29.94 13.38 -13.23
CA GLY A 16 29.08 12.43 -13.94
C GLY A 16 29.29 11.02 -13.41
N ILE A 17 28.21 10.25 -13.27
CA ILE A 17 28.26 8.84 -12.87
C ILE A 17 27.61 8.03 -13.98
N LYS A 18 28.34 7.01 -14.44
CA LYS A 18 27.80 5.99 -15.34
C LYS A 18 27.70 4.66 -14.60
N GLY A 19 26.49 4.18 -14.43
CA GLY A 19 26.20 2.87 -13.85
C GLY A 19 25.66 1.91 -14.90
N THR A 20 26.04 0.64 -14.82
CA THR A 20 25.47 -0.44 -15.63
C THR A 20 24.94 -1.51 -14.70
N THR A 21 23.66 -1.82 -14.82
CA THR A 21 23.01 -2.94 -14.10
C THR A 21 22.68 -4.03 -15.11
N ARG A 22 22.96 -5.28 -14.75
CA ARG A 22 22.68 -6.46 -15.58
C ARG A 22 21.76 -7.39 -14.85
N ALA A 23 20.77 -7.91 -15.56
CA ALA A 23 19.86 -8.94 -15.08
C ALA A 23 19.89 -10.15 -16.01
N LEU A 24 19.74 -11.34 -15.45
CA LEU A 24 19.62 -12.59 -16.16
C LEU A 24 18.43 -13.36 -15.62
N SER A 25 17.56 -13.82 -16.53
CA SER A 25 16.34 -14.53 -16.16
C SER A 25 16.20 -15.79 -16.97
N TYR A 26 15.85 -16.89 -16.31
CA TYR A 26 15.40 -18.13 -16.92
C TYR A 26 13.96 -18.38 -16.51
N PHE A 27 13.12 -18.79 -17.44
CA PHE A 27 11.74 -19.13 -17.13
C PHE A 27 11.24 -20.29 -17.99
N GLY A 28 10.30 -21.03 -17.46
CA GLY A 28 9.61 -22.10 -18.13
C GLY A 28 8.16 -22.16 -17.72
N ARG A 29 7.29 -22.56 -18.66
CA ARG A 29 5.87 -22.75 -18.43
C ARG A 29 5.41 -24.04 -19.07
N VAL A 30 4.59 -24.78 -18.32
CA VAL A 30 3.84 -25.93 -18.82
C VAL A 30 2.35 -25.66 -18.60
N THR A 31 1.57 -25.83 -19.66
CA THR A 31 0.11 -25.69 -19.60
C THR A 31 -0.51 -26.96 -20.17
N TYR A 32 -1.48 -27.52 -19.46
CA TYR A 32 -2.23 -28.67 -19.89
C TYR A 32 -3.72 -28.39 -19.79
N SER A 33 -4.47 -28.73 -20.82
CA SER A 33 -5.92 -28.60 -20.85
C SER A 33 -6.52 -29.90 -21.38
N TYR A 34 -7.52 -30.41 -20.67
CA TYR A 34 -8.22 -31.63 -21.04
C TYR A 34 -9.71 -31.37 -21.20
N ASP A 35 -10.23 -31.68 -22.38
CA ASP A 35 -11.65 -31.65 -22.76
C ASP A 35 -12.40 -30.35 -22.39
N ASN A 36 -11.68 -29.19 -22.38
CA ASN A 36 -12.20 -27.91 -21.91
C ASN A 36 -12.84 -27.96 -20.49
N ARG A 37 -12.57 -29.01 -19.73
CA ARG A 37 -13.03 -29.20 -18.35
C ARG A 37 -11.97 -28.89 -17.33
N TYR A 38 -10.78 -29.42 -17.54
CA TYR A 38 -9.65 -29.27 -16.62
C TYR A 38 -8.55 -28.47 -17.27
N SER A 39 -8.01 -27.50 -16.57
CA SER A 39 -6.84 -26.73 -16.96
C SER A 39 -5.82 -26.71 -15.82
N VAL A 40 -4.56 -26.98 -16.11
CA VAL A 40 -3.47 -26.91 -15.13
C VAL A 40 -2.32 -26.15 -15.77
N GLN A 41 -1.70 -25.28 -15.00
CA GLN A 41 -0.50 -24.55 -15.41
C GLN A 41 0.52 -24.60 -14.28
N ALA A 42 1.78 -24.80 -14.64
CA ALA A 42 2.92 -24.65 -13.76
C ALA A 42 3.96 -23.73 -14.40
N ASN A 43 4.52 -22.83 -13.61
CA ASN A 43 5.57 -21.93 -14.06
C ASN A 43 6.74 -21.99 -13.09
N PHE A 44 7.93 -21.81 -13.64
CA PHE A 44 9.18 -21.63 -12.92
C PHE A 44 9.90 -20.41 -13.46
N ARG A 45 10.45 -19.60 -12.56
CA ARG A 45 11.28 -18.46 -12.89
C ARG A 45 12.48 -18.38 -11.95
N ALA A 46 13.66 -18.18 -12.54
CA ALA A 46 14.89 -17.88 -11.81
C ALA A 46 15.45 -16.56 -12.32
N ASP A 47 15.62 -15.60 -11.45
CA ASP A 47 16.09 -14.26 -11.75
C ASP A 47 17.35 -13.95 -10.95
N ALA A 48 18.30 -13.28 -11.58
CA ALA A 48 19.49 -12.76 -10.90
C ALA A 48 19.81 -11.35 -11.37
N PHE A 49 20.32 -10.55 -10.46
CA PHE A 49 20.97 -9.29 -10.76
C PHE A 49 22.48 -9.42 -10.59
N ASP A 50 23.21 -8.48 -11.17
CA ASP A 50 24.63 -8.37 -10.92
C ASP A 50 24.92 -7.96 -9.46
N SER A 51 26.20 -7.70 -9.15
CA SER A 51 26.62 -7.31 -7.80
C SER A 51 26.05 -5.98 -7.28
N SER A 52 25.25 -5.28 -8.10
CA SER A 52 24.69 -3.99 -7.69
C SER A 52 23.58 -4.10 -6.65
N LYS A 53 22.90 -5.25 -6.52
CA LYS A 53 21.76 -5.42 -5.62
C LYS A 53 22.05 -6.32 -4.41
N LEU A 54 22.57 -7.53 -4.66
CA LEU A 54 22.79 -8.54 -3.63
C LEU A 54 24.18 -9.18 -3.76
N SER A 55 24.65 -9.76 -2.67
CA SER A 55 25.89 -10.52 -2.62
C SER A 55 25.87 -11.71 -3.60
N LYS A 56 27.04 -12.26 -3.93
CA LYS A 56 27.17 -13.36 -4.90
C LYS A 56 26.26 -14.56 -4.56
N ASP A 57 26.14 -14.89 -3.29
CA ASP A 57 25.44 -16.09 -2.82
C ASP A 57 23.93 -15.93 -2.83
N ASN A 58 23.42 -14.70 -2.69
CA ASN A 58 21.98 -14.39 -2.56
C ASN A 58 21.36 -13.73 -3.79
N ARG A 59 22.12 -13.56 -4.89
CA ARG A 59 21.62 -12.83 -6.06
C ARG A 59 20.59 -13.59 -6.90
N TRP A 60 20.47 -14.91 -6.76
CA TRP A 60 19.50 -15.72 -7.47
C TRP A 60 18.22 -15.90 -6.69
N GLY A 61 17.11 -15.36 -7.18
CA GLY A 61 15.75 -15.66 -6.72
C GLY A 61 15.14 -16.77 -7.59
N LYS A 62 14.45 -17.73 -6.97
CA LYS A 62 13.74 -18.82 -7.63
C LYS A 62 12.29 -18.80 -7.22
N PHE A 63 11.40 -18.70 -8.18
CA PHE A 63 9.97 -18.48 -7.95
C PHE A 63 9.17 -19.50 -8.72
N PHE A 64 8.23 -20.14 -8.04
CA PHE A 64 7.33 -21.13 -8.59
C PHE A 64 5.90 -20.62 -8.56
N SER A 65 5.09 -21.07 -9.52
CA SER A 65 3.65 -20.91 -9.43
C SER A 65 2.93 -22.07 -10.09
N ALA A 66 1.75 -22.37 -9.57
CA ALA A 66 0.85 -23.37 -10.11
C ALA A 66 -0.59 -22.86 -10.06
N SER A 67 -1.39 -23.23 -11.06
CA SER A 67 -2.81 -22.95 -11.06
C SER A 67 -3.59 -24.12 -11.64
N ALA A 68 -4.83 -24.30 -11.17
CA ALA A 68 -5.77 -25.28 -11.66
C ALA A 68 -7.15 -24.64 -11.86
N GLY A 69 -7.84 -25.07 -12.89
CA GLY A 69 -9.21 -24.66 -13.17
C GLY A 69 -10.07 -25.88 -13.54
N TRP A 70 -11.27 -25.93 -13.00
CA TRP A 70 -12.26 -26.92 -13.31
C TRP A 70 -13.54 -26.24 -13.79
N THR A 71 -13.82 -26.40 -15.10
CA THR A 71 -15.07 -25.94 -15.71
C THR A 71 -16.11 -27.03 -15.54
N PHE A 72 -16.70 -27.08 -14.35
CA PHE A 72 -17.65 -28.14 -13.99
C PHE A 72 -18.95 -28.08 -14.83
N SER A 73 -19.28 -26.92 -15.40
CA SER A 73 -20.41 -26.79 -16.34
C SER A 73 -20.21 -27.58 -17.62
N ASN A 74 -19.01 -28.05 -17.91
CA ASN A 74 -18.73 -28.91 -19.06
C ASN A 74 -18.84 -30.40 -18.74
N GLU A 75 -19.06 -30.78 -17.48
CA GLU A 75 -19.30 -32.16 -17.07
C GLU A 75 -20.71 -32.68 -17.49
N SER A 76 -20.83 -33.97 -17.73
CA SER A 76 -22.12 -34.60 -18.07
C SER A 76 -23.15 -34.43 -16.95
N PHE A 77 -22.71 -34.63 -15.69
CA PHE A 77 -23.64 -34.49 -14.56
C PHE A 77 -24.26 -33.08 -14.48
N PHE A 78 -23.54 -32.05 -14.92
CA PHE A 78 -24.08 -30.69 -14.94
C PHE A 78 -24.99 -30.47 -16.17
N LYS A 79 -24.51 -30.83 -17.35
CA LYS A 79 -25.26 -30.66 -18.61
C LYS A 79 -26.59 -31.40 -18.64
N ASP A 80 -26.63 -32.58 -18.01
CA ASP A 80 -27.82 -33.43 -18.00
C ASP A 80 -28.85 -32.98 -16.96
N ASN A 81 -28.46 -32.27 -15.92
CA ASN A 81 -29.33 -31.94 -14.79
C ASN A 81 -29.60 -30.42 -14.63
N VAL A 82 -28.79 -29.53 -15.22
CA VAL A 82 -28.96 -28.09 -15.07
C VAL A 82 -29.40 -27.45 -16.37
N ASN A 83 -30.54 -26.74 -16.32
CA ASN A 83 -31.01 -26.00 -17.47
C ASN A 83 -30.05 -24.83 -17.80
N PRO A 84 -29.50 -24.78 -19.03
CA PRO A 84 -28.60 -23.70 -19.44
C PRO A 84 -29.21 -22.28 -19.32
N SER A 85 -30.56 -22.20 -19.40
CA SER A 85 -31.26 -20.92 -19.18
C SER A 85 -31.20 -20.44 -17.73
N ILE A 86 -30.92 -21.31 -16.76
CA ILE A 86 -30.74 -20.95 -15.35
C ILE A 86 -29.28 -20.70 -15.11
N MET A 87 -28.37 -21.65 -15.44
CA MET A 87 -26.94 -21.54 -15.27
C MET A 87 -26.21 -22.11 -16.48
N SER A 88 -25.57 -21.26 -17.27
CA SER A 88 -24.91 -21.65 -18.53
C SER A 88 -23.43 -21.98 -18.32
N TYR A 89 -22.80 -21.43 -17.28
CA TYR A 89 -21.37 -21.59 -17.03
C TYR A 89 -21.04 -21.63 -15.55
N GLY A 90 -20.11 -22.52 -15.20
CA GLY A 90 -19.55 -22.62 -13.86
C GLY A 90 -18.13 -23.15 -13.90
N LYS A 91 -17.20 -22.41 -13.25
CA LYS A 91 -15.79 -22.76 -13.17
C LYS A 91 -15.26 -22.46 -11.77
N LEU A 92 -14.48 -23.39 -11.22
CA LEU A 92 -13.67 -23.18 -10.02
C LEU A 92 -12.21 -22.97 -10.41
N ARG A 93 -11.55 -22.10 -9.70
CA ARG A 93 -10.13 -21.74 -9.90
C ARG A 93 -9.38 -21.84 -8.58
N ALA A 94 -8.16 -22.33 -8.65
CA ALA A 94 -7.20 -22.25 -7.54
C ALA A 94 -5.83 -21.90 -8.09
N SER A 95 -5.14 -21.01 -7.45
CA SER A 95 -3.76 -20.69 -7.78
C SER A 95 -2.90 -20.48 -6.54
N TRP A 96 -1.64 -20.79 -6.69
CA TRP A 96 -0.58 -20.48 -5.74
C TRP A 96 0.65 -20.03 -6.51
N GLY A 97 1.31 -18.99 -6.03
CA GLY A 97 2.49 -18.49 -6.69
C GLY A 97 3.39 -17.66 -5.78
N GLN A 98 4.66 -17.64 -6.16
CA GLN A 98 5.69 -16.83 -5.54
C GLN A 98 6.19 -15.77 -6.49
N ASN A 99 6.52 -14.59 -5.97
CA ASN A 99 7.15 -13.50 -6.69
C ASN A 99 8.20 -12.82 -5.82
N GLY A 100 9.33 -12.45 -6.40
CA GLY A 100 10.44 -11.80 -5.71
C GLY A 100 10.58 -10.33 -6.04
N ASN A 101 11.05 -9.56 -5.08
CA ASN A 101 11.35 -8.15 -5.26
C ASN A 101 12.71 -7.80 -4.64
N VAL A 102 13.54 -7.05 -5.37
CA VAL A 102 14.80 -6.45 -4.89
C VAL A 102 14.88 -4.96 -5.23
N ASN A 103 13.84 -4.40 -5.86
CA ASN A 103 13.87 -3.03 -6.33
C ASN A 103 13.88 -2.00 -5.19
N VAL A 104 13.46 -2.40 -4.01
CA VAL A 104 13.54 -1.59 -2.78
C VAL A 104 14.97 -1.38 -2.29
N LEU A 105 15.93 -2.22 -2.72
CA LEU A 105 17.33 -2.07 -2.37
C LEU A 105 18.01 -0.96 -3.17
N SER A 106 18.71 -0.08 -2.49
CA SER A 106 19.70 0.79 -3.12
C SER A 106 20.85 -0.05 -3.69
N ASN A 107 21.64 0.55 -4.56
CA ASN A 107 22.81 -0.15 -5.10
C ASN A 107 23.82 -0.40 -3.97
N TYR A 108 24.36 -1.61 -3.92
CA TYR A 108 25.36 -2.05 -2.94
C TYR A 108 24.87 -1.98 -1.48
N ALA A 109 23.54 -2.10 -1.22
CA ALA A 109 22.97 -2.05 0.12
C ALA A 109 23.54 -3.09 1.10
N TYR A 110 24.12 -4.18 0.59
CA TYR A 110 24.76 -5.24 1.37
C TYR A 110 26.19 -4.91 1.83
N THR A 111 26.77 -3.79 1.38
CA THR A 111 28.12 -3.34 1.73
C THR A 111 28.08 -2.13 2.65
N ALA A 112 29.14 -1.93 3.43
CA ALA A 112 29.35 -0.66 4.12
C ALA A 112 30.07 0.32 3.19
N GLY A 113 29.46 1.49 2.99
CA GLY A 113 30.13 2.60 2.30
C GLY A 113 30.95 3.45 3.30
N ILE A 114 31.77 4.34 2.76
CA ILE A 114 32.52 5.32 3.52
C ILE A 114 32.06 6.71 3.09
N SER A 115 31.53 7.49 4.04
CA SER A 115 31.32 8.94 3.86
C SER A 115 32.64 9.66 4.05
N THR A 116 33.05 10.39 3.04
CA THR A 116 34.20 11.29 3.11
C THR A 116 33.71 12.73 3.25
N ASN A 117 34.45 13.57 3.95
CA ASN A 117 34.12 14.99 4.15
C ASN A 117 32.78 15.23 4.90
N SER A 118 32.33 14.27 5.68
CA SER A 118 31.08 14.37 6.44
C SER A 118 31.27 14.80 7.90
N GLN A 119 32.49 14.73 8.41
CA GLN A 119 32.86 15.13 9.76
C GLN A 119 33.96 16.22 9.68
N PHE A 120 33.77 17.25 10.45
CA PHE A 120 34.67 18.39 10.49
C PHE A 120 35.29 18.45 11.88
N TYR A 121 36.61 18.46 11.92
CA TYR A 121 37.35 18.61 13.16
C TYR A 121 38.30 19.81 13.04
N ASN A 122 38.36 20.64 14.10
CA ASN A 122 39.36 21.66 14.23
C ASN A 122 40.57 21.06 14.98
N TYR A 123 41.69 20.97 14.31
CA TYR A 123 42.92 20.46 14.90
C TYR A 123 43.90 21.63 15.11
N GLY A 124 44.37 21.76 16.37
CA GLY A 124 45.40 22.75 16.73
C GLY A 124 44.90 24.18 16.90
N SER A 125 45.83 25.15 16.94
CA SER A 125 45.57 26.56 17.17
C SER A 125 45.10 27.33 15.93
N THR A 126 45.08 26.72 14.77
CA THR A 126 44.61 27.32 13.51
C THR A 126 43.21 26.83 13.22
N SER A 127 42.34 27.75 12.80
CA SER A 127 40.92 27.42 12.40
C SER A 127 40.85 26.58 11.12
N ALA A 128 41.80 25.68 10.88
CA ALA A 128 41.83 24.81 9.72
C ALA A 128 40.87 23.64 9.94
N VAL A 129 39.82 23.54 9.11
CA VAL A 129 38.87 22.44 9.11
C VAL A 129 39.52 21.22 8.48
N THR A 130 39.63 20.14 9.27
CA THR A 130 40.11 18.84 8.79
C THR A 130 38.93 17.93 8.50
N PHE A 131 38.89 17.38 7.32
CA PHE A 131 37.84 16.46 6.89
C PHE A 131 38.14 15.04 7.36
N GLY A 132 37.18 14.43 8.04
CA GLY A 132 37.21 13.03 8.44
C GLY A 132 36.44 12.13 7.52
N SER A 133 36.65 10.83 7.66
CA SER A 133 35.91 9.79 6.97
C SER A 133 35.33 8.79 7.98
N MET A 134 34.12 8.35 7.78
CA MET A 134 33.49 7.35 8.65
C MET A 134 32.64 6.38 7.83
N PRO A 135 32.38 5.14 8.31
CA PRO A 135 31.39 4.25 7.71
C PRO A 135 30.01 4.93 7.71
N ASN A 136 29.28 4.80 6.59
CA ASN A 136 27.94 5.36 6.45
C ASN A 136 26.83 4.28 6.52
N GLY A 137 27.20 3.04 6.83
CA GLY A 137 26.31 1.91 6.96
C GLY A 137 27.00 0.70 7.58
N ILE A 138 26.21 -0.27 7.98
CA ILE A 138 26.67 -1.59 8.41
C ILE A 138 26.49 -2.55 7.24
N ALA A 139 27.53 -3.31 6.89
CA ALA A 139 27.45 -4.33 5.86
C ALA A 139 26.52 -5.47 6.28
N ASN A 140 25.61 -5.89 5.40
CA ASN A 140 24.78 -7.06 5.58
C ASN A 140 24.83 -7.95 4.34
N PRO A 141 25.83 -8.85 4.22
CA PRO A 141 25.97 -9.74 3.09
C PRO A 141 24.86 -10.81 3.00
N ASN A 142 24.08 -10.97 4.07
CA ASN A 142 22.98 -11.94 4.16
C ASN A 142 21.66 -11.42 3.59
N LEU A 143 21.62 -10.19 3.07
CA LEU A 143 20.42 -9.67 2.41
C LEU A 143 19.96 -10.62 1.30
N THR A 144 18.66 -10.91 1.31
CA THR A 144 17.98 -11.76 0.34
C THR A 144 16.84 -11.03 -0.35
N TRP A 145 16.20 -11.71 -1.30
CA TRP A 145 15.01 -11.26 -1.97
C TRP A 145 13.84 -11.15 -0.98
N GLU A 146 13.12 -10.04 -1.04
CA GLU A 146 11.76 -9.99 -0.51
C GLU A 146 10.88 -10.90 -1.37
N THR A 147 10.14 -11.81 -0.73
CA THR A 147 9.31 -12.80 -1.42
C THR A 147 7.85 -12.66 -1.03
N SER A 148 6.99 -12.47 -2.03
CA SER A 148 5.53 -12.56 -1.86
C SER A 148 5.06 -13.94 -2.29
N GLU A 149 4.25 -14.56 -1.47
CA GLU A 149 3.55 -15.83 -1.71
C GLU A 149 2.05 -15.59 -1.63
N GLN A 150 1.33 -15.96 -2.68
CA GLN A 150 -0.11 -15.72 -2.79
C GLN A 150 -0.86 -17.00 -3.10
N ILE A 151 -2.00 -17.18 -2.45
CA ILE A 151 -3.01 -18.18 -2.74
C ILE A 151 -4.26 -17.44 -3.19
N ASP A 152 -4.88 -17.91 -4.29
CA ASP A 152 -6.16 -17.41 -4.77
C ASP A 152 -7.09 -18.59 -4.98
N LEU A 153 -8.34 -18.45 -4.53
CA LEU A 153 -9.44 -19.38 -4.75
C LEU A 153 -10.59 -18.60 -5.40
N GLY A 154 -10.99 -19.00 -6.59
CA GLY A 154 -12.00 -18.28 -7.35
C GLY A 154 -13.10 -19.16 -7.90
N ALA A 155 -14.24 -18.54 -8.14
CA ALA A 155 -15.41 -19.18 -8.78
C ALA A 155 -16.06 -18.21 -9.76
N ASP A 156 -16.30 -18.68 -10.98
CA ASP A 156 -16.97 -17.93 -12.04
C ASP A 156 -18.28 -18.59 -12.41
N PHE A 157 -19.35 -17.82 -12.47
CA PHE A 157 -20.67 -18.28 -12.81
C PHE A 157 -21.33 -17.40 -13.85
N ARG A 158 -22.17 -18.00 -14.73
CA ARG A 158 -23.07 -17.25 -15.60
C ARG A 158 -24.48 -17.85 -15.51
N PHE A 159 -25.45 -16.97 -15.41
CA PHE A 159 -26.85 -17.32 -15.21
C PHE A 159 -27.73 -16.59 -16.22
N LEU A 160 -28.97 -17.12 -16.37
CA LEU A 160 -30.07 -16.49 -17.11
C LEU A 160 -29.70 -16.17 -18.57
N ASN A 161 -29.20 -17.18 -19.29
CA ASN A 161 -28.69 -17.05 -20.66
C ASN A 161 -27.57 -16.02 -20.78
N ASP A 162 -26.59 -16.08 -19.89
CA ASP A 162 -25.41 -15.17 -19.80
C ASP A 162 -25.74 -13.68 -19.48
N ARG A 163 -26.97 -13.39 -19.02
CA ARG A 163 -27.33 -12.03 -18.61
C ARG A 163 -26.64 -11.63 -17.31
N LEU A 164 -26.54 -12.55 -16.35
CA LEU A 164 -25.86 -12.34 -15.08
C LEU A 164 -24.54 -13.12 -15.07
N SER A 165 -23.43 -12.41 -14.88
CA SER A 165 -22.13 -12.99 -14.60
C SER A 165 -21.70 -12.62 -13.17
N VAL A 166 -21.17 -13.62 -12.44
CA VAL A 166 -20.70 -13.50 -11.06
C VAL A 166 -19.30 -14.08 -10.99
N GLY A 167 -18.34 -13.30 -10.54
CA GLY A 167 -16.99 -13.70 -10.16
C GLY A 167 -16.81 -13.52 -8.66
N LEU A 168 -16.25 -14.52 -7.99
CA LEU A 168 -15.95 -14.51 -6.56
C LEU A 168 -14.52 -15.00 -6.39
N ASP A 169 -13.70 -14.23 -5.68
CA ASP A 169 -12.32 -14.61 -5.37
C ASP A 169 -12.03 -14.37 -3.89
N TYR A 170 -11.28 -15.28 -3.31
CA TYR A 170 -10.61 -15.10 -2.02
C TYR A 170 -9.12 -15.15 -2.25
N TYR A 171 -8.40 -14.16 -1.78
CA TYR A 171 -6.95 -14.14 -1.84
C TYR A 171 -6.31 -14.03 -0.46
N LYS A 172 -5.13 -14.63 -0.35
CA LYS A 172 -4.25 -14.47 0.81
C LYS A 172 -2.81 -14.36 0.32
N LYS A 173 -2.20 -13.19 0.56
CA LYS A 173 -0.83 -12.86 0.17
C LYS A 173 0.03 -12.62 1.39
N ASN A 174 1.09 -13.41 1.53
CA ASN A 174 2.12 -13.25 2.55
C ASN A 174 3.39 -12.71 1.91
N THR A 175 3.82 -11.53 2.31
CA THR A 175 5.14 -10.99 1.93
C THR A 175 6.11 -11.28 3.07
N LYS A 176 7.14 -12.05 2.77
CA LYS A 176 8.19 -12.50 3.71
C LYS A 176 9.49 -11.80 3.39
N ASP A 177 10.37 -11.75 4.38
CA ASP A 177 11.72 -11.20 4.23
C ASP A 177 11.72 -9.74 3.75
N LEU A 178 10.72 -8.96 4.24
CA LEU A 178 10.61 -7.55 3.93
C LEU A 178 11.92 -6.83 4.25
N LEU A 179 12.39 -6.09 3.27
CA LEU A 179 13.60 -5.29 3.37
C LEU A 179 13.29 -3.97 4.08
N VAL A 180 13.71 -3.85 5.31
CA VAL A 180 13.46 -2.70 6.15
C VAL A 180 14.76 -2.03 6.59
N SER A 181 14.71 -0.72 6.84
CA SER A 181 15.77 0.01 7.49
C SER A 181 15.55 -0.04 9.00
N ALA A 182 16.28 -0.89 9.69
CA ALA A 182 16.21 -1.06 11.13
C ALA A 182 17.13 -0.07 11.84
N PRO A 183 16.71 0.52 12.97
CA PRO A 183 17.59 1.35 13.80
C PRO A 183 18.72 0.49 14.37
N THR A 184 19.90 1.06 14.51
CA THR A 184 21.08 0.42 15.10
C THR A 184 21.36 0.99 16.48
N MET A 185 22.19 0.29 17.27
CA MET A 185 22.64 0.82 18.56
C MET A 185 23.49 2.09 18.34
N PRO A 186 23.33 3.13 19.16
CA PRO A 186 24.08 4.40 19.02
C PRO A 186 25.60 4.19 19.01
N GLU A 187 26.08 3.18 19.71
CA GLU A 187 27.50 2.83 19.82
C GLU A 187 28.13 2.39 18.48
N SER A 188 27.28 1.97 17.53
CA SER A 188 27.76 1.59 16.19
C SER A 188 28.23 2.78 15.34
N GLY A 189 27.86 4.01 15.75
CA GLY A 189 28.12 5.24 14.97
C GLY A 189 27.30 5.33 13.68
N VAL A 190 26.38 4.40 13.43
CA VAL A 190 25.51 4.35 12.24
C VAL A 190 24.07 4.30 12.70
N SER A 191 23.19 5.11 12.12
CA SER A 191 21.80 5.26 12.59
C SER A 191 20.88 4.11 12.18
N SER A 192 21.19 3.40 11.11
CA SER A 192 20.35 2.31 10.61
C SER A 192 21.11 1.33 9.74
N MET A 193 20.59 0.10 9.63
CA MET A 193 21.04 -0.90 8.66
C MET A 193 19.88 -1.53 7.92
N THR A 194 20.10 -1.94 6.68
CA THR A 194 19.08 -2.68 5.91
C THR A 194 19.13 -4.16 6.25
N MET A 195 17.96 -4.74 6.57
CA MET A 195 17.85 -6.17 6.87
C MET A 195 16.48 -6.74 6.43
N ASN A 196 16.43 -8.05 6.26
CA ASN A 196 15.18 -8.76 6.04
C ASN A 196 14.54 -9.06 7.41
N ALA A 197 13.57 -8.25 7.84
CA ALA A 197 13.14 -8.27 9.24
C ALA A 197 11.63 -8.29 9.44
N GLY A 198 10.82 -8.31 8.39
CA GLY A 198 9.38 -8.22 8.53
C GLY A 198 8.60 -9.23 7.69
N LYS A 199 7.34 -9.49 8.10
CA LYS A 199 6.34 -10.20 7.30
C LYS A 199 5.03 -9.44 7.36
N VAL A 200 4.34 -9.36 6.21
CA VAL A 200 3.03 -8.72 6.09
C VAL A 200 2.07 -9.68 5.40
N GLU A 201 0.90 -9.80 5.97
CA GLU A 201 -0.22 -10.52 5.39
C GLU A 201 -1.24 -9.54 4.81
N ASN A 202 -1.74 -9.86 3.62
CA ASN A 202 -2.89 -9.22 3.00
C ASN A 202 -3.88 -10.31 2.63
N SER A 203 -5.15 -10.16 3.02
CA SER A 203 -6.20 -11.11 2.64
C SER A 203 -7.50 -10.36 2.38
N GLY A 204 -8.37 -10.97 1.57
CA GLY A 204 -9.65 -10.34 1.26
C GLY A 204 -10.48 -11.15 0.29
N PHE A 205 -11.65 -10.61 0.03
CA PHE A 205 -12.59 -11.12 -0.95
C PHE A 205 -12.75 -10.11 -2.08
N GLU A 206 -12.85 -10.62 -3.30
CA GLU A 206 -13.18 -9.85 -4.49
C GLU A 206 -14.47 -10.38 -5.08
N VAL A 207 -15.34 -9.47 -5.48
CA VAL A 207 -16.63 -9.79 -6.10
C VAL A 207 -16.79 -8.98 -7.36
N GLU A 208 -17.10 -9.66 -8.45
CA GLU A 208 -17.46 -9.04 -9.72
C GLU A 208 -18.87 -9.46 -10.10
N LEU A 209 -19.73 -8.47 -10.40
CA LEU A 209 -21.10 -8.69 -10.87
C LEU A 209 -21.29 -7.96 -12.19
N SER A 210 -21.90 -8.59 -13.16
CA SER A 210 -22.27 -7.97 -14.42
C SER A 210 -23.63 -8.45 -14.86
N TRP A 211 -24.54 -7.52 -15.07
CA TRP A 211 -25.85 -7.76 -15.66
C TRP A 211 -25.91 -7.07 -17.02
N LYS A 212 -26.37 -7.79 -18.06
CA LYS A 212 -26.58 -7.26 -19.41
C LYS A 212 -27.91 -7.77 -19.93
N ASP A 213 -28.75 -6.87 -20.43
CA ASP A 213 -30.05 -7.25 -21.01
C ASP A 213 -30.49 -6.23 -22.06
N HIS A 214 -31.63 -6.48 -22.72
CA HIS A 214 -32.22 -5.59 -23.68
C HIS A 214 -33.76 -5.64 -23.62
N ILE A 215 -34.37 -4.53 -23.94
CA ILE A 215 -35.83 -4.39 -24.10
C ILE A 215 -36.08 -3.77 -25.49
N GLY A 216 -36.43 -4.62 -26.47
CA GLY A 216 -36.45 -4.19 -27.87
C GLY A 216 -35.07 -3.71 -28.34
N ASP A 217 -35.00 -2.50 -28.86
CA ASP A 217 -33.73 -1.87 -29.32
C ASP A 217 -32.89 -1.26 -28.19
N PHE A 218 -33.45 -1.17 -26.97
CA PHE A 218 -32.73 -0.60 -25.84
C PHE A 218 -31.92 -1.69 -25.15
N LYS A 219 -30.56 -1.55 -25.20
CA LYS A 219 -29.64 -2.44 -24.49
C LYS A 219 -29.11 -1.72 -23.26
N TYR A 220 -28.98 -2.42 -22.16
CA TYR A 220 -28.41 -1.88 -20.92
C TYR A 220 -27.53 -2.88 -20.21
N GLY A 221 -26.58 -2.36 -19.44
CA GLY A 221 -25.69 -3.17 -18.62
C GLY A 221 -25.32 -2.45 -17.34
N ILE A 222 -25.19 -3.21 -16.27
CA ILE A 222 -24.70 -2.76 -14.96
C ILE A 222 -23.57 -3.70 -14.57
N SER A 223 -22.39 -3.16 -14.31
CA SER A 223 -21.27 -3.93 -13.78
C SER A 223 -20.82 -3.29 -12.48
N ALA A 224 -20.56 -4.11 -11.48
CA ALA A 224 -20.03 -3.69 -10.19
C ALA A 224 -18.88 -4.61 -9.78
N ASN A 225 -17.84 -4.06 -9.21
CA ASN A 225 -16.77 -4.80 -8.58
C ASN A 225 -16.50 -4.25 -7.18
N MET A 226 -16.08 -5.12 -6.29
CA MET A 226 -15.61 -4.74 -4.95
C MET A 226 -14.49 -5.65 -4.51
N ALA A 227 -13.56 -5.10 -3.73
CA ALA A 227 -12.49 -5.84 -3.09
C ALA A 227 -12.35 -5.38 -1.64
N THR A 228 -12.30 -6.35 -0.73
CA THR A 228 -11.98 -6.11 0.68
C THR A 228 -10.50 -6.32 0.93
N LEU A 229 -9.95 -5.63 1.92
CA LEU A 229 -8.56 -5.77 2.34
C LEU A 229 -8.47 -5.86 3.86
N HIS A 230 -7.88 -6.94 4.34
CA HIS A 230 -7.29 -7.04 5.68
C HIS A 230 -5.77 -7.04 5.52
N ASN A 231 -5.09 -6.10 6.17
CA ASN A 231 -3.65 -5.94 6.13
C ASN A 231 -3.09 -5.97 7.54
N GLU A 232 -2.06 -6.78 7.78
CA GLU A 232 -1.44 -6.93 9.09
C GLU A 232 0.05 -7.23 8.97
N VAL A 233 0.85 -6.61 9.83
CA VAL A 233 2.25 -6.99 10.05
C VAL A 233 2.27 -8.21 10.98
N THR A 234 2.44 -9.39 10.41
CA THR A 234 2.37 -10.65 11.16
C THR A 234 3.67 -11.00 11.90
N TYR A 235 4.77 -10.39 11.51
CA TYR A 235 6.06 -10.57 12.15
C TYR A 235 6.95 -9.34 11.98
N LEU A 236 7.64 -8.97 13.01
CA LEU A 236 8.77 -8.06 13.02
C LEU A 236 9.88 -8.68 13.88
N ASP A 237 11.15 -8.47 13.48
CA ASP A 237 12.28 -9.00 14.25
C ASP A 237 12.20 -8.53 15.71
N PRO A 238 12.33 -9.44 16.70
CA PRO A 238 12.16 -9.11 18.12
C PRO A 238 13.10 -8.02 18.66
N SER A 239 14.20 -7.74 17.95
CA SER A 239 15.10 -6.63 18.30
C SER A 239 14.53 -5.26 17.92
N ILE A 240 13.42 -5.24 17.15
CA ILE A 240 12.78 -4.03 16.64
C ILE A 240 11.36 -3.96 17.20
N GLU A 241 11.11 -3.07 18.15
CA GLU A 241 9.76 -2.86 18.67
C GLU A 241 8.82 -2.33 17.57
N ARG A 242 9.25 -1.32 16.86
CA ARG A 242 8.52 -0.70 15.74
C ARG A 242 9.47 0.09 14.84
N ILE A 243 9.10 0.24 13.58
CA ILE A 243 9.83 1.07 12.62
C ILE A 243 9.05 2.37 12.41
N SER A 244 9.71 3.50 12.61
CA SER A 244 9.13 4.82 12.35
C SER A 244 9.12 5.11 10.87
N GLY A 245 7.96 5.43 10.34
CA GLY A 245 7.78 5.96 9.00
C GLY A 245 7.95 7.47 8.92
N ALA A 246 7.52 8.04 7.81
CA ALA A 246 7.49 9.48 7.62
C ALA A 246 6.48 10.13 8.59
N THR A 247 6.76 11.36 8.98
CA THR A 247 5.75 12.22 9.59
C THR A 247 4.77 12.68 8.52
N VAL A 248 3.49 12.81 8.88
CA VAL A 248 2.46 13.20 7.92
C VAL A 248 2.67 14.65 7.44
N GLU A 249 3.34 15.48 8.22
CA GLU A 249 3.65 16.86 7.89
C GLU A 249 5.11 17.21 8.24
N GLY A 250 6.00 17.00 7.27
CA GLY A 250 7.41 17.38 7.43
C GLY A 250 8.13 16.75 8.63
N ALA A 251 9.18 17.36 9.11
CA ALA A 251 10.02 16.84 10.18
C ALA A 251 9.59 17.27 11.60
N SER A 252 8.37 17.81 11.78
CA SER A 252 7.92 18.27 13.10
C SER A 252 7.64 17.08 14.03
N PRO A 253 8.23 17.04 15.23
CA PRO A 253 7.97 15.99 16.21
C PRO A 253 6.56 16.04 16.80
N GLU A 254 5.82 17.09 16.52
CA GLU A 254 4.51 17.38 17.11
C GLU A 254 3.32 16.87 16.28
N VAL A 255 3.57 16.16 15.17
CA VAL A 255 2.52 15.60 14.31
C VAL A 255 2.47 14.10 14.39
N VAL A 256 1.37 13.54 13.91
CA VAL A 256 1.17 12.09 13.79
C VAL A 256 2.27 11.49 12.91
N ARG A 257 2.82 10.39 13.38
CA ARG A 257 3.78 9.58 12.66
C ARG A 257 3.17 8.22 12.34
N CYS A 258 3.46 7.71 11.15
CA CYS A 258 3.10 6.35 10.79
C CYS A 258 4.14 5.36 11.30
N TYR A 259 3.68 4.16 11.64
CA TYR A 259 4.54 3.10 12.18
C TYR A 259 4.28 1.77 11.47
N PHE A 260 5.32 0.96 11.44
CA PHE A 260 5.27 -0.44 11.07
C PHE A 260 5.56 -1.24 12.35
N GLU A 261 4.55 -1.95 12.85
CA GLU A 261 4.55 -2.62 14.16
C GLU A 261 3.79 -3.94 14.04
N GLN A 262 4.24 -4.98 14.73
CA GLN A 262 3.60 -6.28 14.68
C GLN A 262 2.18 -6.22 15.27
N GLY A 263 1.21 -6.86 14.59
CA GLY A 263 -0.20 -6.89 14.99
C GLY A 263 -1.02 -5.72 14.45
N GLU A 264 -0.40 -4.75 13.77
CA GLU A 264 -1.05 -3.57 13.23
C GLU A 264 -1.01 -3.56 11.68
N PRO A 265 -1.88 -2.78 11.04
CA PRO A 265 -1.75 -2.51 9.60
C PRO A 265 -0.44 -1.78 9.29
N ILE A 266 0.12 -2.02 8.10
CA ILE A 266 1.34 -1.32 7.68
C ILE A 266 1.11 0.20 7.69
N TRP A 267 2.07 0.91 8.28
CA TRP A 267 2.09 2.38 8.30
C TRP A 267 0.82 3.00 8.91
N TYR A 268 0.23 2.35 9.93
CA TYR A 268 -0.86 2.93 10.71
C TYR A 268 -0.43 4.23 11.40
N MET A 269 -1.37 5.11 11.64
CA MET A 269 -1.15 6.36 12.36
C MET A 269 -1.21 6.10 13.88
N ARG A 270 -0.15 6.46 14.60
CA ARG A 270 -0.06 6.29 16.05
C ARG A 270 -0.15 7.63 16.76
N GLY A 271 -1.05 7.74 17.71
CA GLY A 271 -1.27 8.96 18.44
C GLY A 271 -2.20 8.78 19.64
N PHE A 272 -2.66 9.87 20.20
CA PHE A 272 -3.57 9.89 21.34
C PHE A 272 -5.02 9.75 20.88
N LYS A 273 -5.80 8.93 21.58
CA LYS A 273 -7.24 8.81 21.31
C LYS A 273 -7.97 9.99 21.96
N TYR A 274 -8.42 10.93 21.13
CA TYR A 274 -9.16 12.10 21.58
C TYR A 274 -10.55 11.71 22.11
N ALA A 275 -10.90 12.20 23.31
CA ALA A 275 -12.17 11.90 23.96
C ALA A 275 -13.19 13.04 23.84
N GLY A 276 -12.75 14.22 23.42
CA GLY A 276 -13.62 15.38 23.31
C GLY A 276 -13.11 16.60 24.08
N ARG A 277 -14.04 17.54 24.29
CA ARG A 277 -13.79 18.78 25.01
C ARG A 277 -14.33 18.68 26.45
N ALA A 278 -13.50 19.00 27.43
CA ALA A 278 -13.91 19.12 28.82
C ALA A 278 -14.81 20.36 29.06
N ALA A 279 -15.48 20.43 30.22
CA ALA A 279 -16.34 21.53 30.57
C ALA A 279 -15.59 22.88 30.67
N ASP A 280 -14.32 22.85 31.00
CA ASP A 280 -13.43 24.02 31.06
C ASP A 280 -12.86 24.45 29.70
N GLY A 281 -13.24 23.76 28.63
CA GLY A 281 -12.77 24.02 27.25
C GLY A 281 -11.49 23.31 26.86
N THR A 282 -10.85 22.56 27.75
CA THR A 282 -9.62 21.83 27.44
C THR A 282 -9.85 20.54 26.69
N ALA A 283 -8.82 20.01 26.03
CA ALA A 283 -8.87 18.74 25.33
C ALA A 283 -8.77 17.57 26.33
N GLN A 284 -9.59 16.54 26.12
CA GLN A 284 -9.53 15.29 26.87
C GLN A 284 -9.15 14.12 25.95
N TYR A 285 -8.47 13.15 26.54
CA TYR A 285 -7.98 11.96 25.86
C TYR A 285 -8.29 10.72 26.68
N TYR A 286 -8.28 9.57 26.04
CA TYR A 286 -8.32 8.27 26.71
C TYR A 286 -6.90 7.80 27.01
N THR A 287 -6.66 7.34 28.22
CA THR A 287 -5.49 6.53 28.55
C THR A 287 -5.60 5.14 27.89
N LYS A 288 -4.50 4.37 27.88
CA LYS A 288 -4.52 2.99 27.41
C LYS A 288 -5.55 2.09 28.16
N ASP A 289 -5.87 2.43 29.40
CA ASP A 289 -6.83 1.70 30.27
C ASP A 289 -8.27 2.24 30.08
N GLY A 290 -8.48 3.23 29.19
CA GLY A 290 -9.78 3.79 28.87
C GLY A 290 -10.25 4.90 29.81
N GLU A 291 -9.43 5.38 30.72
CA GLU A 291 -9.73 6.49 31.61
C GLU A 291 -9.55 7.84 30.90
N LEU A 292 -10.28 8.86 31.36
CA LEU A 292 -10.17 10.22 30.83
C LEU A 292 -9.01 10.99 31.50
N THR A 293 -8.21 11.67 30.67
CA THR A 293 -7.12 12.53 31.13
C THR A 293 -6.96 13.75 30.22
N ASN A 294 -6.48 14.86 30.80
CA ASN A 294 -6.07 16.04 30.04
C ASN A 294 -4.55 16.04 29.75
N ASP A 295 -3.80 15.11 30.38
CA ASP A 295 -2.35 14.96 30.23
C ASP A 295 -1.97 13.51 29.91
N PRO A 296 -2.24 13.04 28.66
CA PRO A 296 -1.91 11.68 28.26
C PRO A 296 -0.39 11.51 28.14
N GLN A 297 0.08 10.35 28.57
CA GLN A 297 1.49 9.98 28.53
C GLN A 297 1.85 9.25 27.24
N ALA A 298 3.12 9.17 26.89
CA ALA A 298 3.56 8.47 25.66
C ALA A 298 3.09 7.01 25.56
N GLY A 299 2.88 6.36 26.71
CA GLY A 299 2.33 4.99 26.80
C GLY A 299 0.84 4.88 26.42
N ASP A 300 0.12 5.98 26.37
CA ASP A 300 -1.31 6.03 26.00
C ASP A 300 -1.52 6.14 24.49
N MET A 301 -0.44 6.29 23.70
CA MET A 301 -0.53 6.32 22.26
C MET A 301 -0.95 4.95 21.72
N THR A 302 -1.93 4.93 20.83
CA THR A 302 -2.48 3.75 20.18
C THR A 302 -2.65 3.98 18.68
N ASN A 303 -3.14 2.98 17.96
CA ASN A 303 -3.61 3.14 16.60
C ASN A 303 -4.82 4.09 16.58
N ILE A 304 -4.69 5.17 15.83
CA ILE A 304 -5.74 6.20 15.65
C ILE A 304 -6.26 6.28 14.22
N GLY A 305 -5.78 5.42 13.32
CA GLY A 305 -6.26 5.30 11.95
C GLY A 305 -5.25 4.71 10.99
N SER A 306 -5.72 4.33 9.83
CA SER A 306 -4.91 3.79 8.73
C SER A 306 -5.31 4.42 7.40
N GLY A 307 -4.31 4.77 6.59
CA GLY A 307 -4.55 5.27 5.23
C GLY A 307 -4.93 4.18 4.22
N LEU A 308 -4.90 2.90 4.63
CA LEU A 308 -5.28 1.78 3.76
C LEU A 308 -6.79 1.58 3.76
N PRO A 309 -7.47 1.63 2.59
CA PRO A 309 -8.88 1.32 2.51
C PRO A 309 -9.12 -0.18 2.79
N THR A 310 -10.12 -0.48 3.62
CA THR A 310 -10.57 -1.85 3.85
C THR A 310 -11.54 -2.34 2.78
N LEU A 311 -12.13 -1.42 2.01
CA LEU A 311 -13.02 -1.71 0.89
C LEU A 311 -12.72 -0.77 -0.27
N THR A 312 -12.59 -1.32 -1.48
CA THR A 312 -12.62 -0.57 -2.74
C THR A 312 -13.73 -1.10 -3.62
N TYR A 313 -14.39 -0.22 -4.38
CA TYR A 313 -15.50 -0.62 -5.23
C TYR A 313 -15.64 0.27 -6.45
N GLY A 314 -16.24 -0.30 -7.51
CA GLY A 314 -16.54 0.41 -8.74
C GLY A 314 -17.91 0.01 -9.31
N ILE A 315 -18.57 0.95 -9.98
CA ILE A 315 -19.86 0.71 -10.63
C ILE A 315 -19.81 1.33 -12.02
N THR A 316 -20.21 0.56 -13.02
CA THR A 316 -20.34 1.02 -14.41
C THR A 316 -21.77 0.75 -14.89
N LEU A 317 -22.39 1.78 -15.45
CA LEU A 317 -23.68 1.70 -16.13
C LEU A 317 -23.45 1.97 -17.61
N ASN A 318 -23.99 1.12 -18.48
CA ASN A 318 -23.96 1.28 -19.92
C ASN A 318 -25.37 1.21 -20.46
N ALA A 319 -25.69 2.01 -21.46
CA ALA A 319 -26.94 1.98 -22.18
C ALA A 319 -26.74 2.32 -23.67
N GLU A 320 -27.46 1.60 -24.54
CA GLU A 320 -27.44 1.85 -25.99
C GLU A 320 -28.87 1.89 -26.52
N TYR A 321 -29.17 2.89 -27.35
CA TYR A 321 -30.46 3.01 -28.01
C TYR A 321 -30.35 3.72 -29.36
N LYS A 322 -30.68 3.04 -30.43
CA LYS A 322 -30.76 3.60 -31.79
C LYS A 322 -29.55 4.46 -32.22
N GLY A 323 -28.34 3.94 -31.94
CA GLY A 323 -27.09 4.62 -32.28
C GLY A 323 -26.54 5.54 -31.20
N PHE A 324 -27.34 5.87 -30.18
CA PHE A 324 -26.82 6.53 -28.97
C PHE A 324 -26.23 5.50 -28.02
N ASP A 325 -25.10 5.85 -27.41
CA ASP A 325 -24.48 5.12 -26.32
C ASP A 325 -24.25 6.04 -25.13
N PHE A 326 -24.41 5.49 -23.94
CA PHE A 326 -24.18 6.17 -22.67
C PHE A 326 -23.36 5.29 -21.76
N THR A 327 -22.36 5.88 -21.12
CA THR A 327 -21.55 5.23 -20.08
C THR A 327 -21.42 6.15 -18.87
N LEU A 328 -21.71 5.60 -17.69
CA LEU A 328 -21.43 6.23 -16.40
C LEU A 328 -20.53 5.28 -15.60
N PHE A 329 -19.36 5.79 -15.15
CA PHE A 329 -18.44 5.04 -14.31
C PHE A 329 -18.08 5.84 -13.06
N GLY A 330 -18.15 5.17 -11.92
CA GLY A 330 -17.72 5.70 -10.64
C GLY A 330 -16.93 4.66 -9.85
N THR A 331 -16.07 5.14 -8.96
CA THR A 331 -15.26 4.32 -8.07
C THR A 331 -15.18 4.96 -6.69
N GLY A 332 -15.04 4.14 -5.67
CA GLY A 332 -14.93 4.58 -4.29
C GLY A 332 -13.97 3.71 -3.48
N ALA A 333 -13.62 4.23 -2.34
CA ALA A 333 -12.90 3.52 -1.28
C ALA A 333 -13.56 3.85 0.05
N ALA A 334 -13.48 2.93 1.01
CA ALA A 334 -14.02 3.10 2.35
C ALA A 334 -13.14 2.41 3.40
N GLY A 335 -13.24 2.88 4.64
CA GLY A 335 -12.51 2.36 5.78
C GLY A 335 -11.04 2.77 5.81
N ASN A 336 -10.69 3.84 5.12
CA ASN A 336 -9.40 4.51 5.24
C ASN A 336 -9.55 5.84 5.96
N ASP A 337 -8.50 6.23 6.66
CA ASP A 337 -8.44 7.47 7.42
C ASP A 337 -7.46 8.47 6.78
N VAL A 338 -7.75 9.75 6.94
CA VAL A 338 -6.92 10.86 6.47
C VAL A 338 -6.57 11.77 7.62
N TYR A 339 -5.28 11.99 7.84
CA TYR A 339 -4.82 13.03 8.75
C TYR A 339 -4.93 14.41 8.09
N TYR A 340 -5.68 15.32 8.71
CA TYR A 340 -5.93 16.66 8.17
C TYR A 340 -4.93 17.68 8.71
N GLY A 341 -3.69 17.64 8.22
CA GLY A 341 -2.58 18.51 8.66
C GLY A 341 -2.77 20.01 8.36
N LEU A 342 -3.67 20.36 7.42
CA LEU A 342 -3.96 21.77 7.09
C LEU A 342 -4.54 22.56 8.26
N TYR A 343 -5.15 21.90 9.24
CA TYR A 343 -5.57 22.56 10.47
C TYR A 343 -4.41 23.26 11.18
N ARG A 344 -3.25 22.63 11.22
CA ARG A 344 -2.09 23.18 11.89
C ARG A 344 -1.53 24.42 11.20
N SER A 345 -1.40 24.40 9.89
CA SER A 345 -0.94 25.55 9.09
C SER A 345 -1.98 26.65 9.02
N GLY A 346 -3.27 26.30 9.07
CA GLY A 346 -4.41 27.22 9.09
C GLY A 346 -4.72 27.82 10.47
N TYR A 347 -4.03 27.37 11.51
CA TYR A 347 -4.29 27.82 12.88
C TYR A 347 -4.03 29.32 13.10
N ASN A 348 -3.06 29.87 12.38
CA ASN A 348 -2.80 31.30 12.33
C ASN A 348 -3.66 32.04 11.28
N ASN A 349 -4.30 31.30 10.37
CA ASN A 349 -5.19 31.80 9.32
C ASN A 349 -6.43 30.89 9.28
N LEU A 350 -7.36 31.10 10.20
CA LEU A 350 -8.58 30.31 10.36
C LEU A 350 -9.30 30.15 9.02
N SER A 351 -9.24 28.97 8.42
CA SER A 351 -10.16 28.63 7.34
C SER A 351 -11.59 28.58 7.86
N GLU A 352 -12.57 28.85 7.02
CA GLU A 352 -13.99 28.90 7.43
C GLU A 352 -14.47 27.58 8.07
N GLY A 353 -13.93 26.44 7.61
CA GLY A 353 -14.24 25.12 8.16
C GLY A 353 -13.74 24.96 9.59
N ILE A 354 -12.48 25.29 9.85
CA ILE A 354 -11.87 25.24 11.20
C ILE A 354 -12.62 26.17 12.16
N TYR A 355 -12.95 27.37 11.72
CA TYR A 355 -13.69 28.34 12.54
C TYR A 355 -15.07 27.82 12.94
N LYS A 356 -15.79 27.14 12.02
CA LYS A 356 -17.08 26.51 12.30
C LYS A 356 -16.96 25.39 13.34
N ASP A 357 -15.93 24.57 13.23
CA ASP A 357 -15.70 23.45 14.14
C ASP A 357 -15.34 23.92 15.54
N PHE A 358 -14.52 24.94 15.69
CA PHE A 358 -14.25 25.57 16.99
C PHE A 358 -15.50 26.24 17.56
N LYS A 359 -16.25 26.98 16.78
CA LYS A 359 -17.50 27.62 17.25
C LYS A 359 -18.58 26.63 17.63
N SER A 360 -18.65 25.46 16.99
CA SER A 360 -19.64 24.43 17.32
C SER A 360 -19.37 23.72 18.64
N GLY A 361 -18.23 23.99 19.30
CA GLY A 361 -17.82 23.34 20.53
C GLY A 361 -17.36 21.88 20.36
N LYS A 362 -17.19 21.44 19.12
CA LYS A 362 -16.67 20.09 18.81
C LYS A 362 -15.18 19.96 19.08
N LEU A 363 -14.43 21.04 18.90
CA LEU A 363 -13.00 21.12 19.17
C LEU A 363 -12.72 21.89 20.45
N PRO A 364 -11.58 21.67 21.11
CA PRO A 364 -11.15 22.44 22.29
C PRO A 364 -11.00 23.92 21.97
N ASP A 365 -10.96 24.77 22.99
CA ASP A 365 -10.68 26.19 22.81
C ASP A 365 -9.30 26.38 22.17
N ALA A 366 -9.22 27.26 21.18
CA ALA A 366 -7.99 27.52 20.42
C ALA A 366 -6.81 27.83 21.34
N ALA A 367 -7.02 28.60 22.40
CA ALA A 367 -5.98 28.94 23.36
C ALA A 367 -5.44 27.73 24.15
N SER A 368 -6.28 26.69 24.37
CA SER A 368 -5.89 25.50 25.13
C SER A 368 -5.05 24.51 24.32
N VAL A 369 -5.10 24.57 22.99
CA VAL A 369 -4.37 23.65 22.09
C VAL A 369 -3.25 24.32 21.32
N THR A 370 -3.11 25.65 21.40
CA THR A 370 -2.01 26.40 20.79
C THR A 370 -0.67 25.93 21.38
N GLY A 371 0.21 25.42 20.52
CA GLY A 371 1.49 24.83 20.93
C GLY A 371 1.39 23.42 21.52
N SER A 372 0.20 22.82 21.59
CA SER A 372 0.00 21.47 22.13
C SER A 372 0.33 20.39 21.09
N GLY A 373 1.53 19.85 21.13
CA GLY A 373 1.91 18.68 20.33
C GLY A 373 1.01 17.46 20.58
N THR A 374 0.42 17.35 21.75
CA THR A 374 -0.52 16.28 22.12
C THR A 374 -1.78 16.30 21.26
N PHE A 375 -2.41 17.49 21.12
CA PHE A 375 -3.63 17.64 20.31
C PHE A 375 -3.36 17.31 18.82
N TRP A 376 -2.26 17.81 18.27
CA TRP A 376 -1.91 17.56 16.88
C TRP A 376 -1.52 16.09 16.61
N ARG A 377 -1.15 15.34 17.63
CA ARG A 377 -0.85 13.90 17.56
C ARG A 377 -2.06 13.04 18.00
N SER A 378 -3.26 13.56 17.89
CA SER A 378 -4.45 12.84 18.33
C SER A 378 -5.41 12.51 17.19
N SER A 379 -6.35 11.62 17.47
CA SER A 379 -7.45 11.27 16.56
C SER A 379 -8.40 12.43 16.25
N ALA A 380 -8.31 13.56 16.95
CA ALA A 380 -9.03 14.78 16.59
C ALA A 380 -8.66 15.30 15.19
N MET A 381 -7.46 14.95 14.70
CA MET A 381 -6.97 15.34 13.38
C MET A 381 -7.16 14.25 12.32
N VAL A 382 -7.76 13.12 12.68
CA VAL A 382 -7.97 11.98 11.78
C VAL A 382 -9.44 11.90 11.39
N TYR A 383 -9.69 11.90 10.10
CA TYR A 383 -11.04 11.92 9.51
C TYR A 383 -11.25 10.70 8.63
N ASP A 384 -12.51 10.29 8.52
CA ASP A 384 -12.92 9.28 7.54
C ASP A 384 -12.58 9.75 6.12
N GLY A 385 -11.74 8.99 5.43
CA GLY A 385 -11.31 9.23 4.06
C GLY A 385 -12.17 8.54 3.01
N SER A 386 -13.28 7.93 3.40
CA SER A 386 -14.17 7.22 2.48
C SER A 386 -14.76 8.15 1.44
N PHE A 387 -14.83 7.69 0.20
CA PHE A 387 -15.39 8.49 -0.88
C PHE A 387 -16.02 7.64 -1.99
N PHE A 388 -16.92 8.25 -2.75
CA PHE A 388 -17.34 7.79 -4.07
C PHE A 388 -17.16 8.92 -5.08
N LYS A 389 -16.51 8.60 -6.21
CA LYS A 389 -16.19 9.57 -7.25
C LYS A 389 -16.70 9.12 -8.61
N ILE A 390 -17.51 9.94 -9.26
CA ILE A 390 -17.85 9.75 -10.67
C ILE A 390 -16.61 10.12 -11.49
N LYS A 391 -16.09 9.16 -12.24
CA LYS A 391 -14.86 9.28 -13.05
C LYS A 391 -15.15 9.59 -14.51
N GLN A 392 -16.26 9.06 -15.03
CA GLN A 392 -16.62 9.19 -16.43
C GLN A 392 -18.12 9.32 -16.60
N ILE A 393 -18.54 10.28 -17.42
CA ILE A 393 -19.86 10.40 -18.00
C ILE A 393 -19.63 10.60 -19.49
N GLN A 394 -20.09 9.66 -20.29
CA GLN A 394 -19.90 9.69 -21.75
C GLN A 394 -21.24 9.52 -22.43
N LEU A 395 -21.49 10.33 -23.45
CA LEU A 395 -22.60 10.20 -24.37
C LEU A 395 -22.02 10.18 -25.80
N GLY A 396 -22.33 9.14 -26.54
CA GLY A 396 -21.89 8.96 -27.91
C GLY A 396 -23.07 8.81 -28.87
N TYR A 397 -22.82 9.05 -30.16
CA TYR A 397 -23.75 8.75 -31.22
C TYR A 397 -23.02 8.18 -32.44
N THR A 398 -23.42 6.98 -32.86
CA THR A 398 -22.87 6.33 -34.04
C THR A 398 -23.74 6.62 -35.24
N LEU A 399 -23.18 7.32 -36.22
CA LEU A 399 -23.88 7.63 -37.48
C LEU A 399 -24.18 6.32 -38.24
N PRO A 400 -25.41 6.16 -38.78
CA PRO A 400 -25.74 4.98 -39.57
C PRO A 400 -24.85 4.92 -40.84
N LYS A 401 -24.37 3.73 -41.14
CA LYS A 401 -23.65 3.51 -42.39
C LYS A 401 -24.63 3.78 -43.57
N ARG A 402 -24.23 4.63 -44.46
CA ARG A 402 -24.95 4.85 -45.75
C ARG A 402 -24.84 3.61 -46.63
#